data_417e9d0c37d09b42e55c6bc6dea63218
#
_entry.id   417e9d0c37d09b42e55c6bc6dea63218
#
_cell.length_a   1.000
_cell.length_b   1.000
_cell.length_c   1.000
_cell.angle_alpha   90.00
_cell.angle_beta   90.00
_cell.angle_gamma   90.00
#
_symmetry.space_group_name_H-M   'P 1'
#
loop_
_entity.id
_entity.type
_entity.pdbx_description
1 polymer ?
#
loop_
_entity_poly.entity_id
_entity_poly.type
_entity_poly.pdbx_seq_one_letter_code
_entity_poly.pdbx_strand_id
1 'polypeptide(L)'
;MDALSYTRELKAMGVNVFFINDGINTATNDGELRLTIMSSMAQDESRKISERVKAGQKISREKHVLYGSGNILGYRRENGTYVPDPDQAETVRLIFQMYSDGEKGLTQIVNELYRLGRLDAGGHVSWDASKVSRVLHNATYKGCICYNKSHSNGYLTQKRIKKSG
;
A
#
# COMPACT_ATOMS: atom_id res chain seq x y z
N MET A 1 -15.73 -2.85 -14.04
CA MET A 1 -16.41 -2.81 -15.35
C MET A 1 -16.08 -1.50 -16.03
N ASP A 2 -15.93 -1.52 -17.33
CA ASP A 2 -15.48 -0.39 -18.15
C ASP A 2 -16.69 0.28 -18.82
N ALA A 3 -16.66 1.59 -19.06
CA ALA A 3 -17.72 2.33 -19.73
C ALA A 3 -18.12 1.69 -21.07
N LEU A 4 -17.13 1.14 -21.79
CA LEU A 4 -17.36 0.44 -23.04
C LEU A 4 -18.25 -0.82 -22.87
N SER A 5 -18.07 -1.59 -21.78
CA SER A 5 -18.90 -2.75 -21.48
C SER A 5 -20.36 -2.36 -21.21
N TYR A 6 -20.56 -1.33 -20.40
CA TYR A 6 -21.92 -0.85 -20.11
C TYR A 6 -22.63 -0.30 -21.33
N THR A 7 -21.93 0.44 -22.18
CA THR A 7 -22.54 0.98 -23.42
C THR A 7 -22.92 -0.13 -24.39
N ARG A 8 -22.16 -1.23 -24.44
CA ARG A 8 -22.49 -2.42 -25.26
C ARG A 8 -23.68 -3.18 -24.71
N GLU A 9 -23.76 -3.35 -23.37
CA GLU A 9 -24.93 -3.95 -22.73
C GLU A 9 -26.20 -3.13 -22.99
N LEU A 10 -26.13 -1.80 -22.83
CA LEU A 10 -27.26 -0.91 -23.12
C LEU A 10 -27.67 -0.97 -24.59
N LYS A 11 -26.72 -1.01 -25.50
CA LYS A 11 -26.99 -1.16 -26.94
C LYS A 11 -27.65 -2.50 -27.25
N ALA A 12 -27.27 -3.61 -26.59
CA ALA A 12 -27.92 -4.89 -26.73
C ALA A 12 -29.39 -4.88 -26.25
N MET A 13 -29.73 -3.98 -25.30
CA MET A 13 -31.10 -3.72 -24.82
C MET A 13 -31.86 -2.70 -25.69
N GLY A 14 -31.28 -2.24 -26.81
CA GLY A 14 -31.87 -1.23 -27.68
C GLY A 14 -31.73 0.22 -27.18
N VAL A 15 -30.92 0.44 -26.14
CA VAL A 15 -30.68 1.79 -25.57
C VAL A 15 -29.40 2.37 -26.14
N ASN A 16 -29.46 3.57 -26.70
CA ASN A 16 -28.32 4.31 -27.19
C ASN A 16 -27.86 5.36 -26.16
N VAL A 17 -26.54 5.53 -26.05
CA VAL A 17 -25.91 6.49 -25.14
C VAL A 17 -25.29 7.63 -25.94
N PHE A 18 -25.56 8.87 -25.51
CA PHE A 18 -24.93 10.03 -26.07
C PHE A 18 -24.03 10.72 -25.05
N PHE A 19 -22.73 10.72 -25.31
CA PHE A 19 -21.72 11.40 -24.50
C PHE A 19 -21.64 12.86 -24.93
N ILE A 20 -22.29 13.75 -24.18
CA ILE A 20 -22.48 15.15 -24.54
C ILE A 20 -21.16 15.88 -24.73
N ASN A 21 -20.21 15.69 -23.80
CA ASN A 21 -18.93 16.40 -23.81
C ASN A 21 -18.02 15.98 -24.97
N ASP A 22 -18.10 14.70 -25.38
CA ASP A 22 -17.24 14.14 -26.44
C ASP A 22 -17.94 14.09 -27.79
N GLY A 23 -19.23 14.41 -27.84
CA GLY A 23 -20.05 14.36 -29.05
C GLY A 23 -20.19 12.95 -29.64
N ILE A 24 -20.12 11.92 -28.81
CA ILE A 24 -20.14 10.52 -29.25
C ILE A 24 -21.55 9.95 -29.06
N ASN A 25 -22.10 9.39 -30.15
CA ASN A 25 -23.39 8.72 -30.14
C ASN A 25 -23.20 7.24 -30.46
N THR A 26 -23.54 6.35 -29.53
CA THR A 26 -23.39 4.89 -29.70
C THR A 26 -24.40 4.28 -30.69
N ALA A 27 -25.40 5.04 -31.15
CA ALA A 27 -26.33 4.61 -32.20
C ALA A 27 -25.64 4.49 -33.54
N THR A 28 -24.56 5.23 -33.77
CA THR A 28 -23.83 5.23 -35.05
C THR A 28 -22.58 4.36 -34.98
N ASN A 29 -22.22 3.75 -36.11
CA ASN A 29 -20.97 2.96 -36.22
C ASN A 29 -19.72 3.81 -35.96
N ASP A 30 -19.73 5.08 -36.39
CA ASP A 30 -18.65 6.04 -36.13
C ASP A 30 -18.54 6.32 -34.61
N GLY A 31 -19.65 6.51 -33.91
CA GLY A 31 -19.65 6.72 -32.46
C GLY A 31 -19.11 5.51 -31.70
N GLU A 32 -19.46 4.29 -32.10
CA GLU A 32 -18.92 3.08 -31.47
C GLU A 32 -17.41 2.93 -31.73
N LEU A 33 -16.95 3.23 -32.94
CA LEU A 33 -15.53 3.22 -33.28
C LEU A 33 -14.77 4.24 -32.43
N ARG A 34 -15.23 5.47 -32.35
CA ARG A 34 -14.64 6.55 -31.52
C ARG A 34 -14.56 6.14 -30.04
N LEU A 35 -15.63 5.61 -29.49
CA LEU A 35 -15.66 5.16 -28.11
C LEU A 35 -14.64 4.03 -27.85
N THR A 36 -14.52 3.08 -28.80
CA THR A 36 -13.54 2.00 -28.73
C THR A 36 -12.11 2.52 -28.77
N ILE A 37 -11.81 3.46 -29.66
CA ILE A 37 -10.47 4.08 -29.76
C ILE A 37 -10.15 4.84 -28.47
N MET A 38 -11.07 5.68 -27.97
CA MET A 38 -10.86 6.45 -26.74
C MET A 38 -10.64 5.54 -25.52
N SER A 39 -11.44 4.48 -25.42
CA SER A 39 -11.27 3.48 -24.34
C SER A 39 -9.92 2.77 -24.42
N SER A 40 -9.48 2.42 -25.61
CA SER A 40 -8.16 1.80 -25.83
C SER A 40 -7.02 2.75 -25.46
N MET A 41 -7.14 4.03 -25.83
CA MET A 41 -6.15 5.06 -25.48
C MET A 41 -6.10 5.27 -23.95
N ALA A 42 -7.23 5.34 -23.27
CA ALA A 42 -7.30 5.47 -21.81
C ALA A 42 -6.68 4.26 -21.10
N GLN A 43 -6.91 3.06 -21.60
CA GLN A 43 -6.30 1.83 -21.08
C GLN A 43 -4.77 1.83 -21.28
N ASP A 44 -4.30 2.23 -22.45
CA ASP A 44 -2.87 2.34 -22.74
C ASP A 44 -2.17 3.37 -21.85
N GLU A 45 -2.79 4.53 -21.62
CA GLU A 45 -2.24 5.54 -20.72
C GLU A 45 -2.17 5.01 -19.28
N SER A 46 -3.22 4.34 -18.79
CA SER A 46 -3.21 3.70 -17.47
C SER A 46 -2.10 2.65 -17.35
N ARG A 47 -1.87 1.83 -18.40
CA ARG A 47 -0.78 0.86 -18.45
C ARG A 47 0.58 1.54 -18.38
N LYS A 48 0.82 2.58 -19.20
CA LYS A 48 2.06 3.34 -19.21
C LYS A 48 2.36 4.01 -17.87
N ILE A 49 1.35 4.58 -17.19
CA ILE A 49 1.49 5.14 -15.85
C ILE A 49 1.92 4.05 -14.87
N SER A 50 1.27 2.89 -14.89
CA SER A 50 1.63 1.76 -14.03
C SER A 50 3.07 1.28 -14.25
N GLU A 51 3.52 1.20 -15.50
CA GLU A 51 4.88 0.81 -15.86
C GLU A 51 5.91 1.84 -15.37
N ARG A 52 5.64 3.14 -15.56
CA ARG A 52 6.51 4.24 -15.08
C ARG A 52 6.64 4.21 -13.54
N VAL A 53 5.52 4.01 -12.82
CA VAL A 53 5.54 3.89 -11.35
C VAL A 53 6.37 2.70 -10.89
N LYS A 54 6.19 1.52 -11.53
CA LYS A 54 6.98 0.32 -11.22
C LYS A 54 8.48 0.52 -11.50
N ALA A 55 8.82 1.16 -12.61
CA ALA A 55 10.21 1.48 -12.95
C ALA A 55 10.82 2.45 -11.92
N GLY A 56 10.11 3.52 -11.56
CA GLY A 56 10.56 4.46 -10.52
C GLY A 56 10.77 3.80 -9.16
N GLN A 57 9.85 2.91 -8.75
CA GLN A 57 9.99 2.12 -7.53
C GLN A 57 11.20 1.17 -7.57
N LYS A 58 11.49 0.58 -8.73
CA LYS A 58 12.67 -0.28 -8.93
C LYS A 58 13.95 0.53 -8.74
N ILE A 59 14.08 1.68 -9.40
CA ILE A 59 15.23 2.58 -9.27
C ILE A 59 15.42 3.04 -7.81
N SER A 60 14.32 3.42 -7.13
CA SER A 60 14.38 3.82 -5.72
C SER A 60 14.92 2.70 -4.82
N ARG A 61 14.53 1.45 -5.07
CA ARG A 61 15.05 0.29 -4.33
C ARG A 61 16.54 0.05 -4.59
N GLU A 62 16.97 0.15 -5.85
CA GLU A 62 18.37 -0.02 -6.25
C GLU A 62 19.27 1.06 -5.63
N LYS A 63 18.73 2.26 -5.48
CA LYS A 63 19.41 3.38 -4.79
C LYS A 63 19.23 3.38 -3.28
N HIS A 64 18.64 2.32 -2.70
CA HIS A 64 18.34 2.22 -1.26
C HIS A 64 17.50 3.37 -0.69
N VAL A 65 16.76 4.07 -1.54
CA VAL A 65 15.84 5.14 -1.10
C VAL A 65 14.64 4.50 -0.43
N LEU A 66 14.34 4.90 0.80
CA LEU A 66 13.19 4.43 1.53
C LEU A 66 11.90 4.90 0.87
N TYR A 67 11.10 3.93 0.42
CA TYR A 67 9.79 4.19 -0.17
C TYR A 67 8.70 4.12 0.90
N GLY A 68 7.85 5.16 0.92
CA GLY A 68 6.74 5.27 1.87
C GLY A 68 7.05 6.17 3.06
N SER A 69 6.01 6.48 3.80
CA SER A 69 6.04 7.37 4.98
C SER A 69 5.91 6.62 6.31
N GLY A 70 6.18 5.32 6.30
CA GLY A 70 5.94 4.48 7.49
C GLY A 70 6.85 4.88 8.66
N ASN A 71 6.24 5.30 9.77
CA ASN A 71 6.94 5.41 11.03
C ASN A 71 7.21 4.00 11.56
N ILE A 72 8.47 3.70 11.80
CA ILE A 72 8.90 2.46 12.43
C ILE A 72 9.32 2.81 13.85
N LEU A 73 8.68 2.21 14.84
CA LEU A 73 9.05 2.41 16.22
C LEU A 73 10.56 2.14 16.42
N GLY A 74 11.24 2.97 17.19
CA GLY A 74 12.68 2.85 17.42
C GLY A 74 13.55 3.49 16.33
N TYR A 75 12.95 4.05 15.28
CA TYR A 75 13.67 4.72 14.21
C TYR A 75 13.02 6.05 13.84
N ARG A 76 13.84 7.04 13.57
CA ARG A 76 13.45 8.28 12.91
C ARG A 76 13.98 8.29 11.48
N ARG A 77 13.30 9.00 10.60
CA ARG A 77 13.76 9.18 9.22
C ARG A 77 14.60 10.43 9.12
N GLU A 78 15.84 10.27 8.67
CA GLU A 78 16.79 11.37 8.48
C GLU A 78 17.53 11.18 7.16
N ASN A 79 17.59 12.22 6.33
CA ASN A 79 18.27 12.19 5.01
C ASN A 79 17.90 10.99 4.12
N GLY A 80 16.63 10.55 4.16
CA GLY A 80 16.15 9.44 3.35
C GLY A 80 16.51 8.04 3.86
N THR A 81 17.11 7.94 5.05
CA THR A 81 17.44 6.67 5.72
C THR A 81 16.78 6.57 7.10
N TYR A 82 16.81 5.38 7.70
CA TYR A 82 16.39 5.18 9.08
C TYR A 82 17.57 5.30 10.02
N VAL A 83 17.45 6.19 11.01
CA VAL A 83 18.41 6.37 12.09
C VAL A 83 17.75 5.94 13.40
N PRO A 84 18.43 5.20 14.28
CA PRO A 84 17.86 4.82 15.57
C PRO A 84 17.45 6.06 16.38
N ASP A 85 16.26 6.00 16.94
CA ASP A 85 15.75 6.95 17.92
C ASP A 85 15.96 6.33 19.31
N PRO A 86 16.81 6.90 20.17
CA PRO A 86 17.19 6.27 21.43
C PRO A 86 16.01 5.93 22.34
N ASP A 87 15.07 6.88 22.49
CA ASP A 87 13.93 6.74 23.41
C ASP A 87 12.95 5.68 22.91
N GLN A 88 12.65 5.69 21.61
CA GLN A 88 11.80 4.69 20.99
C GLN A 88 12.49 3.32 20.87
N ALA A 89 13.81 3.29 20.65
CA ALA A 89 14.58 2.05 20.57
C ALA A 89 14.57 1.29 21.92
N GLU A 90 14.56 2.02 23.03
CA GLU A 90 14.41 1.42 24.37
C GLU A 90 13.06 0.69 24.49
N THR A 91 11.98 1.30 24.02
CA THR A 91 10.65 0.67 23.98
C THR A 91 10.64 -0.61 23.15
N VAL A 92 11.32 -0.61 22.00
CA VAL A 92 11.47 -1.81 21.15
C VAL A 92 12.22 -2.91 21.89
N ARG A 93 13.37 -2.59 22.50
CA ARG A 93 14.15 -3.57 23.27
C ARG A 93 13.34 -4.17 24.40
N LEU A 94 12.59 -3.34 25.11
CA LEU A 94 11.71 -3.77 26.19
C LEU A 94 10.64 -4.77 25.71
N ILE A 95 10.00 -4.49 24.56
CA ILE A 95 9.01 -5.40 23.97
C ILE A 95 9.65 -6.77 23.64
N PHE A 96 10.82 -6.76 22.99
CA PHE A 96 11.53 -7.99 22.64
C PHE A 96 11.96 -8.75 23.89
N GLN A 97 12.47 -8.08 24.91
CA GLN A 97 12.90 -8.68 26.16
C GLN A 97 11.71 -9.35 26.87
N MET A 98 10.62 -8.63 27.11
CA MET A 98 9.41 -9.20 27.76
C MET A 98 8.85 -10.40 27.00
N TYR A 99 9.00 -10.44 25.68
CA TYR A 99 8.54 -11.56 24.87
C TYR A 99 9.51 -12.75 24.91
N SER A 100 10.84 -12.49 24.87
CA SER A 100 11.86 -13.54 24.85
C SER A 100 11.99 -14.28 26.17
N ASP A 101 11.74 -13.57 27.28
CA ASP A 101 11.79 -14.18 28.62
C ASP A 101 10.65 -15.19 28.85
N GLY A 102 9.70 -15.26 27.92
CA GLY A 102 8.62 -16.27 27.91
C GLY A 102 7.54 -16.08 28.98
N GLU A 103 7.69 -15.09 29.85
CA GLU A 103 6.79 -14.86 30.98
C GLU A 103 5.52 -14.10 30.62
N LYS A 104 5.55 -13.32 29.53
CA LYS A 104 4.45 -12.39 29.21
C LYS A 104 3.87 -12.63 27.81
N GLY A 105 2.57 -12.85 27.76
CA GLY A 105 1.80 -12.82 26.51
C GLY A 105 1.59 -11.39 26.00
N LEU A 106 1.13 -11.26 24.74
CA LEU A 106 0.96 -9.94 24.10
C LEU A 106 0.11 -8.95 24.91
N THR A 107 -0.96 -9.41 25.55
CA THR A 107 -1.83 -8.57 26.39
C THR A 107 -1.11 -8.05 27.62
N GLN A 108 -0.28 -8.87 28.25
CA GLN A 108 0.50 -8.48 29.42
C GLN A 108 1.58 -7.45 29.05
N ILE A 109 2.21 -7.61 27.88
CA ILE A 109 3.15 -6.63 27.33
C ILE A 109 2.43 -5.30 27.08
N VAL A 110 1.24 -5.31 26.49
CA VAL A 110 0.42 -4.11 26.30
C VAL A 110 0.16 -3.40 27.62
N ASN A 111 -0.28 -4.12 28.67
CA ASN A 111 -0.56 -3.54 29.98
C ASN A 111 0.69 -2.91 30.61
N GLU A 112 1.85 -3.56 30.44
CA GLU A 112 3.12 -3.05 30.95
C GLU A 112 3.57 -1.78 30.23
N LEU A 113 3.38 -1.70 28.91
CA LEU A 113 3.67 -0.50 28.12
C LEU A 113 2.80 0.68 28.54
N TYR A 114 1.51 0.43 28.84
CA TYR A 114 0.62 1.44 29.42
C TYR A 114 1.08 1.88 30.81
N ARG A 115 1.43 0.93 31.69
CA ARG A 115 1.91 1.21 33.04
C ARG A 115 3.16 2.09 33.05
N LEU A 116 4.05 1.84 32.08
CA LEU A 116 5.32 2.59 31.92
C LEU A 116 5.16 3.88 31.11
N GLY A 117 3.96 4.20 30.61
CA GLY A 117 3.70 5.38 29.80
C GLY A 117 4.50 5.40 28.49
N ARG A 118 4.86 4.23 27.92
CA ARG A 118 5.67 4.16 26.70
C ARG A 118 4.88 4.63 25.49
N LEU A 119 5.51 5.48 24.68
CA LEU A 119 4.92 6.03 23.47
C LEU A 119 5.05 5.04 22.30
N ASP A 120 4.02 4.98 21.45
CA ASP A 120 4.06 4.27 20.18
C ASP A 120 4.76 5.09 19.08
N ALA A 121 4.87 4.55 17.87
CA ALA A 121 5.50 5.23 16.73
C ALA A 121 4.80 6.53 16.30
N GLY A 122 3.60 6.78 16.77
CA GLY A 122 2.83 8.02 16.56
C GLY A 122 3.00 9.04 17.67
N GLY A 123 3.77 8.72 18.72
CA GLY A 123 3.97 9.59 19.88
C GLY A 123 2.82 9.57 20.89
N HIS A 124 2.02 8.50 20.90
CA HIS A 124 0.88 8.37 21.82
C HIS A 124 1.04 7.12 22.69
N VAL A 125 0.52 7.18 23.93
CA VAL A 125 0.36 5.98 24.77
C VAL A 125 -0.89 5.23 24.29
N SER A 126 -0.74 4.51 23.19
CA SER A 126 -1.83 3.77 22.55
C SER A 126 -1.33 2.42 22.05
N TRP A 127 -1.50 1.40 22.88
CA TRP A 127 -1.02 0.05 22.61
C TRP A 127 -2.16 -0.94 22.46
N ASP A 128 -1.99 -1.89 21.57
CA ASP A 128 -2.84 -3.07 21.39
C ASP A 128 -1.97 -4.28 21.01
N ALA A 129 -2.54 -5.48 21.14
CA ALA A 129 -1.83 -6.72 20.83
C ALA A 129 -1.35 -6.77 19.37
N SER A 130 -2.08 -6.14 18.44
CA SER A 130 -1.69 -6.08 17.03
C SER A 130 -0.47 -5.18 16.80
N LYS A 131 -0.36 -4.08 17.54
CA LYS A 131 0.82 -3.20 17.50
C LYS A 131 2.07 -3.92 18.02
N VAL A 132 1.95 -4.59 19.17
CA VAL A 132 3.05 -5.39 19.74
C VAL A 132 3.44 -6.52 18.80
N SER A 133 2.49 -7.28 18.27
CA SER A 133 2.75 -8.33 17.28
C SER A 133 3.44 -7.79 16.03
N ARG A 134 3.04 -6.62 15.53
CA ARG A 134 3.71 -5.98 14.38
C ARG A 134 5.15 -5.60 14.66
N VAL A 135 5.48 -5.16 15.88
CA VAL A 135 6.86 -4.90 16.29
C VAL A 135 7.66 -6.19 16.25
N LEU A 136 7.19 -7.26 16.90
CA LEU A 136 7.87 -8.54 16.97
C LEU A 136 8.11 -9.20 15.61
N HIS A 137 7.20 -9.01 14.64
CA HIS A 137 7.30 -9.59 13.29
C HIS A 137 7.97 -8.65 12.26
N ASN A 138 8.44 -7.48 12.66
CA ASN A 138 8.99 -6.53 11.69
C ASN A 138 10.45 -6.87 11.36
N ALA A 139 10.68 -7.32 10.13
CA ALA A 139 12.01 -7.68 9.63
C ALA A 139 13.05 -6.54 9.67
N THR A 140 12.60 -5.28 9.81
CA THR A 140 13.50 -4.12 9.91
C THR A 140 14.39 -4.21 11.16
N TYR A 141 13.92 -4.82 12.25
CA TYR A 141 14.73 -5.02 13.46
C TYR A 141 15.84 -6.08 13.31
N LYS A 142 15.82 -6.83 12.20
CA LYS A 142 16.92 -7.71 11.79
C LYS A 142 17.90 -7.05 10.80
N GLY A 143 17.76 -5.74 10.58
CA GLY A 143 18.53 -4.99 9.59
C GLY A 143 18.04 -5.15 8.14
N CYS A 144 16.85 -5.71 7.92
CA CYS A 144 16.31 -5.96 6.58
C CYS A 144 15.18 -5.00 6.24
N ILE A 145 15.24 -4.36 5.09
CA ILE A 145 14.12 -3.58 4.55
C ILE A 145 13.39 -4.44 3.52
N CYS A 146 12.18 -4.86 3.85
CA CYS A 146 11.36 -5.70 2.96
C CYS A 146 10.55 -4.86 2.00
N TYR A 147 10.82 -5.01 0.70
CA TYR A 147 10.05 -4.40 -0.40
C TYR A 147 9.10 -5.43 -1.05
N ASN A 148 8.12 -4.94 -1.80
CA ASN A 148 7.22 -5.79 -2.60
C ASN A 148 6.46 -6.86 -1.81
N LYS A 149 6.06 -6.58 -0.59
CA LYS A 149 5.24 -7.52 0.23
C LYS A 149 3.90 -7.88 -0.44
N SER A 150 3.48 -7.11 -1.43
CA SER A 150 2.28 -7.38 -2.23
C SER A 150 2.43 -6.78 -3.62
N HIS A 151 1.71 -7.34 -4.59
CA HIS A 151 1.60 -6.80 -5.96
C HIS A 151 0.14 -6.78 -6.39
N SER A 152 -0.20 -5.93 -7.36
CA SER A 152 -1.52 -5.95 -7.98
C SER A 152 -1.54 -6.90 -9.18
N ASN A 153 -2.61 -7.66 -9.33
CA ASN A 153 -2.81 -8.54 -10.48
C ASN A 153 -3.38 -7.75 -11.65
N GLY A 154 -2.49 -7.03 -12.33
CA GLY A 154 -2.83 -6.20 -13.49
C GLY A 154 -3.32 -4.78 -13.14
N TYR A 155 -3.28 -3.91 -14.15
CA TYR A 155 -3.66 -2.49 -14.02
C TYR A 155 -5.18 -2.27 -14.06
N LEU A 156 -5.95 -3.22 -14.63
CA LEU A 156 -7.41 -3.15 -14.72
C LEU A 156 -8.11 -3.62 -13.44
N THR A 157 -7.72 -4.77 -12.91
CA THR A 157 -8.40 -5.38 -11.75
C THR A 157 -7.93 -4.82 -10.41
N GLN A 158 -6.71 -4.29 -10.35
CA GLN A 158 -6.04 -3.73 -9.16
C GLN A 158 -6.14 -4.59 -7.90
N LYS A 159 -6.48 -5.88 -8.04
CA LYS A 159 -6.59 -6.81 -6.92
C LYS A 159 -5.22 -7.02 -6.29
N ARG A 160 -5.12 -6.72 -5.01
CA ARG A 160 -3.88 -6.85 -4.25
C ARG A 160 -3.64 -8.30 -3.86
N ILE A 161 -2.50 -8.85 -4.26
CA ILE A 161 -2.05 -10.20 -3.92
C ILE A 161 -0.86 -10.05 -2.97
N LYS A 162 -0.95 -10.68 -1.80
CA LYS A 162 0.20 -10.80 -0.88
C LYS A 162 1.15 -11.87 -1.43
N LYS A 163 2.45 -11.61 -1.39
CA LYS A 163 3.44 -12.67 -1.60
C LYS A 163 3.49 -13.53 -0.34
N SER A 164 3.35 -14.85 -0.51
CA SER A 164 3.76 -15.80 0.52
C SER A 164 5.27 -15.66 0.71
N GLY A 165 5.71 -15.31 1.93
CA GLY A 165 7.11 -15.30 2.33
C GLY A 165 7.66 -16.69 2.38
#